data_54412c1baed4a1a302e9eff946a68170
#
_entry.id   54412c1baed4a1a302e9eff946a68170
#
_cell.length_a   1.000
_cell.length_b   1.000
_cell.length_c   1.000
_cell.angle_alpha   90.00
_cell.angle_beta   90.00
_cell.angle_gamma   90.00
#
_symmetry.space_group_name_H-M   'P 1'
#
loop_
_entity.id
_entity.type
_entity.pdbx_description
1 polymer ?
#
loop_
_entity_poly.entity_id
_entity_poly.type
_entity_poly.pdbx_seq_one_letter_code
_entity_poly.pdbx_strand_id
1 'polypeptide(L)'
;MLGAIFCRNCGTRLNLDNVRPKTVNQTKRPVFANAAGLAWRLLMVVLLAGACGILVALFLQPSHGFQPAAADEKAQDVARRQVDAIRKGRGPFAFDAGQLTTLANAGFGLGQPGAAGSGSLRPERVAVDLLSSGYLRLTLKSTLAGQLPMYTIVVGKPVADARGLTFQVVAARIGRVTLPESMRGVALQRFTPLLAGCKDLQELLPRLAACEVRDNRLWVTPAAAGAAPAAR
;
A
#
# COMPACT_ATOMS: atom_id res chain seq x y z
N MET A 1 -48.61 10.41 -60.28
CA MET A 1 -47.87 11.48 -61.03
C MET A 1 -46.54 11.67 -60.29
N LEU A 2 -45.42 11.21 -60.88
CA LEU A 2 -44.08 11.43 -60.34
C LEU A 2 -43.68 12.88 -60.65
N GLY A 3 -43.43 13.64 -59.59
CA GLY A 3 -43.04 15.03 -59.70
C GLY A 3 -41.72 15.20 -60.46
N ALA A 4 -41.63 16.11 -61.38
CA ALA A 4 -40.42 16.42 -62.12
C ALA A 4 -39.36 16.98 -61.12
N ILE A 5 -38.19 16.38 -61.06
CA ILE A 5 -37.08 16.87 -60.24
C ILE A 5 -36.22 17.79 -61.10
N PHE A 6 -36.05 19.02 -60.68
CA PHE A 6 -35.25 20.05 -61.40
C PHE A 6 -33.90 20.25 -60.58
N CYS A 7 -32.84 20.51 -61.37
CA CYS A 7 -31.56 20.87 -60.74
C CYS A 7 -31.70 22.27 -60.12
N ARG A 8 -31.40 22.37 -58.84
CA ARG A 8 -31.51 23.62 -58.07
C ARG A 8 -30.56 24.73 -58.53
N ASN A 9 -29.52 24.36 -59.26
CA ASN A 9 -28.49 25.32 -59.67
C ASN A 9 -28.71 25.86 -61.09
N CYS A 10 -29.29 25.09 -62.04
CA CYS A 10 -29.47 25.47 -63.40
C CYS A 10 -30.93 25.35 -63.92
N GLY A 11 -31.84 24.88 -63.06
CA GLY A 11 -33.27 24.75 -63.46
C GLY A 11 -33.56 23.65 -64.50
N THR A 12 -32.57 22.89 -64.94
CA THR A 12 -32.75 21.85 -65.94
C THR A 12 -33.51 20.65 -65.37
N ARG A 13 -34.48 20.15 -66.17
CA ARG A 13 -35.24 18.93 -65.76
C ARG A 13 -34.38 17.72 -65.83
N LEU A 14 -34.23 17.04 -64.64
CA LEU A 14 -33.48 15.81 -64.51
C LEU A 14 -34.34 14.64 -64.98
N ASN A 15 -33.90 13.99 -66.09
CA ASN A 15 -34.55 12.79 -66.58
C ASN A 15 -34.03 11.60 -65.84
N LEU A 16 -34.84 11.07 -64.91
CA LEU A 16 -34.46 9.93 -64.01
C LEU A 16 -34.58 8.58 -64.73
N ASP A 17 -35.19 8.52 -65.93
CA ASP A 17 -35.40 7.26 -66.65
C ASP A 17 -34.07 6.63 -67.10
N ASN A 18 -32.99 7.42 -67.24
CA ASN A 18 -31.67 6.96 -67.63
C ASN A 18 -30.74 6.73 -66.53
N VAL A 19 -31.16 6.93 -65.25
CA VAL A 19 -30.35 6.60 -64.05
C VAL A 19 -30.48 5.10 -63.82
N ARG A 20 -29.65 4.32 -64.49
CA ARG A 20 -29.45 2.91 -64.05
C ARG A 20 -29.04 2.96 -62.60
N PRO A 21 -29.74 2.23 -61.66
CA PRO A 21 -29.28 2.13 -60.31
C PRO A 21 -27.89 1.53 -60.41
N LYS A 22 -26.84 2.36 -60.13
CA LYS A 22 -25.55 1.80 -59.81
C LYS A 22 -25.83 0.77 -58.73
N THR A 23 -25.75 -0.51 -59.06
CA THR A 23 -25.71 -1.56 -58.10
C THR A 23 -24.55 -1.18 -57.17
N VAL A 24 -24.91 -0.55 -56.07
CA VAL A 24 -23.99 -0.39 -54.95
C VAL A 24 -23.62 -1.82 -54.59
N ASN A 25 -22.50 -2.28 -55.15
CA ASN A 25 -21.87 -3.50 -54.64
C ASN A 25 -21.67 -3.22 -53.16
N GLN A 26 -22.73 -3.50 -52.39
CA GLN A 26 -22.56 -3.77 -50.97
C GLN A 26 -21.60 -4.95 -50.95
N THR A 27 -20.32 -4.62 -50.93
CA THR A 27 -19.31 -5.57 -50.51
C THR A 27 -19.83 -6.09 -49.20
N LYS A 28 -20.52 -7.24 -49.27
CA LYS A 28 -20.88 -8.02 -48.09
C LYS A 28 -19.56 -8.24 -47.39
N ARG A 29 -19.24 -7.33 -46.44
CA ARG A 29 -18.10 -7.55 -45.57
C ARG A 29 -18.33 -8.93 -44.97
N PRO A 30 -17.42 -9.88 -45.19
CA PRO A 30 -17.66 -11.25 -44.78
C PRO A 30 -18.01 -11.21 -43.31
N VAL A 31 -19.18 -11.72 -42.95
CA VAL A 31 -19.68 -11.76 -41.56
C VAL A 31 -18.61 -12.43 -40.65
N PHE A 32 -17.83 -13.30 -41.22
CA PHE A 32 -16.68 -13.97 -40.56
C PHE A 32 -15.56 -12.98 -40.14
N ALA A 33 -15.30 -11.90 -40.89
CA ALA A 33 -14.29 -10.92 -40.50
C ALA A 33 -14.71 -10.15 -39.24
N ASN A 34 -16.01 -9.89 -39.10
CA ASN A 34 -16.56 -9.26 -37.92
C ASN A 34 -16.60 -10.24 -36.74
N ALA A 35 -16.89 -11.52 -36.99
CA ALA A 35 -16.90 -12.55 -35.96
C ALA A 35 -15.47 -12.83 -35.40
N ALA A 36 -14.50 -12.92 -36.33
CA ALA A 36 -13.08 -13.09 -35.91
C ALA A 36 -12.59 -11.85 -35.12
N GLY A 37 -12.95 -10.64 -35.52
CA GLY A 37 -12.61 -9.44 -34.78
C GLY A 37 -13.29 -9.35 -33.43
N LEU A 38 -14.54 -9.82 -33.32
CA LEU A 38 -15.25 -9.89 -32.04
C LEU A 38 -14.61 -10.94 -31.12
N ALA A 39 -14.33 -12.16 -31.65
CA ALA A 39 -13.66 -13.22 -30.90
C ALA A 39 -12.31 -12.79 -30.38
N TRP A 40 -11.51 -12.07 -31.19
CA TRP A 40 -10.22 -11.52 -30.77
C TRP A 40 -10.36 -10.50 -29.63
N ARG A 41 -11.32 -9.61 -29.71
CA ARG A 41 -11.59 -8.63 -28.64
C ARG A 41 -12.02 -9.29 -27.34
N LEU A 42 -12.91 -10.29 -27.41
CA LEU A 42 -13.33 -11.07 -26.26
C LEU A 42 -12.14 -11.82 -25.61
N LEU A 43 -11.29 -12.44 -26.42
CA LEU A 43 -10.08 -13.11 -25.95
C LEU A 43 -9.16 -12.11 -25.21
N MET A 44 -8.94 -10.93 -25.78
CA MET A 44 -8.11 -9.90 -25.14
C MET A 44 -8.71 -9.41 -23.82
N VAL A 45 -10.04 -9.23 -23.75
CA VAL A 45 -10.73 -8.84 -22.50
C VAL A 45 -10.57 -9.93 -21.43
N VAL A 46 -10.74 -11.20 -21.80
CA VAL A 46 -10.58 -12.34 -20.89
C VAL A 46 -9.13 -12.46 -20.40
N LEU A 47 -8.15 -12.30 -21.28
CA LEU A 47 -6.73 -12.31 -20.90
C LEU A 47 -6.39 -11.13 -19.98
N LEU A 48 -6.89 -9.93 -20.28
CA LEU A 48 -6.67 -8.76 -19.45
C LEU A 48 -7.32 -8.93 -18.06
N ALA A 49 -8.57 -9.40 -18.03
CA ALA A 49 -9.28 -9.68 -16.78
C ALA A 49 -8.57 -10.77 -15.95
N GLY A 50 -8.08 -11.84 -16.62
CA GLY A 50 -7.28 -12.87 -15.97
C GLY A 50 -5.98 -12.34 -15.41
N ALA A 51 -5.23 -11.53 -16.17
CA ALA A 51 -4.01 -10.90 -15.72
C ALA A 51 -4.25 -9.96 -14.53
N CYS A 52 -5.31 -9.14 -14.59
CA CYS A 52 -5.73 -8.30 -13.46
C CYS A 52 -6.10 -9.12 -12.24
N GLY A 53 -6.84 -10.22 -12.42
CA GLY A 53 -7.22 -11.15 -11.34
C GLY A 53 -6.00 -11.78 -10.66
N ILE A 54 -5.01 -12.22 -11.43
CA ILE A 54 -3.75 -12.76 -10.91
C ILE A 54 -2.97 -11.68 -10.15
N LEU A 55 -2.85 -10.48 -10.69
CA LEU A 55 -2.20 -9.37 -10.00
C LEU A 55 -2.88 -9.07 -8.67
N VAL A 56 -4.21 -8.93 -8.67
CA VAL A 56 -4.98 -8.70 -7.44
C VAL A 56 -4.74 -9.83 -6.43
N ALA A 57 -4.78 -11.10 -6.87
CA ALA A 57 -4.53 -12.24 -5.99
C ALA A 57 -3.11 -12.20 -5.39
N LEU A 58 -2.08 -11.84 -6.17
CA LEU A 58 -0.71 -11.71 -5.68
C LEU A 58 -0.57 -10.60 -4.62
N PHE A 59 -1.30 -9.48 -4.77
CA PHE A 59 -1.29 -8.40 -3.80
C PHE A 59 -2.06 -8.73 -2.51
N LEU A 60 -3.13 -9.52 -2.62
CA LEU A 60 -4.00 -9.85 -1.49
C LEU A 60 -3.52 -11.06 -0.68
N GLN A 61 -2.68 -11.93 -1.26
CA GLN A 61 -2.23 -13.12 -0.54
C GLN A 61 -1.37 -12.76 0.67
N PRO A 62 -1.64 -13.38 1.85
CA PRO A 62 -0.78 -13.21 3.01
C PRO A 62 0.62 -13.72 2.71
N SER A 63 1.63 -12.95 3.08
CA SER A 63 2.98 -13.47 3.17
C SER A 63 2.98 -14.56 4.23
N HIS A 64 3.50 -15.75 3.91
CA HIS A 64 3.64 -16.83 4.87
C HIS A 64 4.31 -16.30 6.15
N GLY A 65 3.68 -16.52 7.30
CA GLY A 65 4.26 -16.23 8.61
C GLY A 65 3.73 -14.99 9.35
N PHE A 66 2.68 -14.31 8.82
CA PHE A 66 2.02 -13.29 9.66
C PHE A 66 1.20 -13.98 10.76
N GLN A 67 1.87 -14.29 11.86
CA GLN A 67 1.21 -14.59 13.13
C GLN A 67 1.42 -13.39 14.04
N PRO A 68 0.40 -12.53 14.22
CA PRO A 68 0.50 -11.47 15.20
C PRO A 68 0.66 -12.13 16.57
N ALA A 69 1.71 -11.78 17.30
CA ALA A 69 1.82 -12.13 18.71
C ALA A 69 0.49 -11.75 19.38
N ALA A 70 -0.06 -12.67 20.17
CA ALA A 70 -1.25 -12.38 20.96
C ALA A 70 -0.97 -11.15 21.82
N ALA A 71 -1.93 -10.23 21.91
CA ALA A 71 -1.81 -9.09 22.80
C ALA A 71 -1.72 -9.62 24.25
N ASP A 72 -0.54 -9.55 24.82
CA ASP A 72 -0.32 -9.88 26.24
C ASP A 72 -0.39 -8.58 27.04
N GLU A 73 -1.44 -8.43 27.85
CA GLU A 73 -1.64 -7.24 28.69
C GLU A 73 -0.46 -7.00 29.64
N LYS A 74 0.15 -8.08 30.17
CA LYS A 74 1.33 -7.96 31.01
C LYS A 74 2.53 -7.41 30.25
N ALA A 75 2.74 -7.89 29.01
CA ALA A 75 3.79 -7.37 28.14
C ALA A 75 3.55 -5.90 27.81
N GLN A 76 2.29 -5.49 27.64
CA GLN A 76 1.92 -4.09 27.40
C GLN A 76 2.25 -3.19 28.58
N ASP A 77 1.93 -3.61 29.80
CA ASP A 77 2.22 -2.83 30.99
C ASP A 77 3.72 -2.68 31.25
N VAL A 78 4.48 -3.75 31.05
CA VAL A 78 5.94 -3.70 31.13
C VAL A 78 6.52 -2.74 30.11
N ALA A 79 6.07 -2.85 28.85
CA ALA A 79 6.54 -2.01 27.79
C ALA A 79 6.19 -0.53 28.00
N ARG A 80 4.99 -0.21 28.50
CA ARG A 80 4.59 1.16 28.87
C ARG A 80 5.48 1.73 29.97
N ARG A 81 5.76 0.97 31.02
CA ARG A 81 6.68 1.40 32.10
C ARG A 81 8.08 1.69 31.57
N GLN A 82 8.58 0.88 30.64
CA GLN A 82 9.87 1.11 29.99
C GLN A 82 9.84 2.41 29.14
N VAL A 83 8.78 2.65 28.39
CA VAL A 83 8.58 3.89 27.62
C VAL A 83 8.57 5.11 28.55
N ASP A 84 7.86 5.04 29.67
CA ASP A 84 7.82 6.12 30.66
C ASP A 84 9.20 6.35 31.32
N ALA A 85 9.97 5.30 31.54
CA ALA A 85 11.32 5.42 32.04
C ALA A 85 12.26 6.08 31.02
N ILE A 86 12.12 5.74 29.71
CA ILE A 86 12.85 6.41 28.62
C ILE A 86 12.50 7.91 28.57
N ARG A 87 11.22 8.28 28.72
CA ARG A 87 10.80 9.68 28.81
C ARG A 87 11.50 10.44 29.94
N LYS A 88 11.80 9.75 31.03
CA LYS A 88 12.53 10.29 32.18
C LYS A 88 14.06 10.22 32.03
N GLY A 89 14.57 9.87 30.84
CA GLY A 89 16.00 9.76 30.56
C GLY A 89 16.67 8.54 31.21
N ARG A 90 15.89 7.53 31.64
CA ARG A 90 16.42 6.29 32.20
C ARG A 90 16.60 5.24 31.10
N GLY A 91 17.60 4.41 31.21
CA GLY A 91 17.86 3.32 30.24
C GLY A 91 19.33 2.89 30.27
N PRO A 92 19.76 2.00 29.37
CA PRO A 92 19.06 1.47 28.17
C PRO A 92 17.98 0.43 28.47
N PHE A 93 17.05 0.24 27.55
CA PHE A 93 16.00 -0.77 27.63
C PHE A 93 16.01 -1.67 26.39
N ALA A 94 15.62 -2.92 26.57
CA ALA A 94 15.49 -3.90 25.51
C ALA A 94 14.02 -4.30 25.37
N PHE A 95 13.49 -4.17 24.17
CA PHE A 95 12.12 -4.57 23.82
C PHE A 95 12.16 -5.83 22.97
N ASP A 96 11.28 -6.78 23.25
CA ASP A 96 11.04 -7.91 22.38
C ASP A 96 10.00 -7.60 21.29
N ALA A 97 9.87 -8.50 20.31
CA ALA A 97 8.94 -8.32 19.18
C ALA A 97 7.48 -8.22 19.63
N GLY A 98 7.07 -8.96 20.66
CA GLY A 98 5.72 -8.93 21.22
C GLY A 98 5.40 -7.59 21.87
N GLN A 99 6.31 -7.08 22.68
CA GLN A 99 6.20 -5.76 23.32
C GLN A 99 6.10 -4.64 22.28
N LEU A 100 6.95 -4.66 21.25
CA LEU A 100 6.93 -3.68 20.17
C LEU A 100 5.64 -3.75 19.35
N THR A 101 5.16 -4.96 19.04
CA THR A 101 3.90 -5.18 18.35
C THR A 101 2.73 -4.61 19.15
N THR A 102 2.70 -4.88 20.44
CA THR A 102 1.64 -4.42 21.34
C THR A 102 1.66 -2.90 21.48
N LEU A 103 2.85 -2.31 21.70
CA LEU A 103 3.03 -0.85 21.73
C LEU A 103 2.61 -0.18 20.43
N ALA A 104 3.01 -0.73 19.28
CA ALA A 104 2.66 -0.18 17.99
C ALA A 104 1.13 -0.20 17.77
N ASN A 105 0.48 -1.32 18.05
CA ASN A 105 -0.98 -1.40 17.89
C ASN A 105 -1.72 -0.46 18.84
N ALA A 106 -1.29 -0.36 20.10
CA ALA A 106 -1.86 0.56 21.08
C ALA A 106 -1.62 2.04 20.69
N GLY A 107 -0.39 2.37 20.30
CA GLY A 107 -0.01 3.74 19.91
C GLY A 107 -0.70 4.20 18.63
N PHE A 108 -0.96 3.30 17.71
CA PHE A 108 -1.68 3.60 16.47
C PHE A 108 -3.21 3.49 16.62
N GLY A 109 -3.72 3.11 17.78
CA GLY A 109 -5.15 2.91 18.04
C GLY A 109 -5.73 1.75 17.21
N LEU A 110 -4.91 0.79 16.78
CA LEU A 110 -5.33 -0.34 15.95
C LEU A 110 -6.03 -1.41 16.80
N GLY A 111 -7.05 -2.04 16.21
CA GLY A 111 -7.84 -3.07 16.88
C GLY A 111 -8.99 -2.53 17.73
N GLN A 112 -9.19 -1.21 17.82
CA GLN A 112 -10.36 -0.63 18.46
C GLN A 112 -11.50 -0.46 17.45
N PRO A 113 -12.75 -0.83 17.80
CA PRO A 113 -13.90 -0.58 16.95
C PRO A 113 -14.06 0.95 16.76
N GLY A 114 -13.96 1.43 15.54
CA GLY A 114 -14.11 2.86 15.21
C GLY A 114 -12.80 3.61 14.89
N ALA A 115 -11.62 3.05 15.15
CA ALA A 115 -10.34 3.68 14.87
C ALA A 115 -9.98 3.77 13.37
N ALA A 116 -10.90 3.41 12.50
CA ALA A 116 -10.66 3.32 11.08
C ALA A 116 -10.81 4.68 10.38
N GLY A 117 -9.73 5.18 9.81
CA GLY A 117 -9.76 6.29 8.87
C GLY A 117 -10.78 6.07 7.74
N SER A 118 -11.34 7.15 7.22
CA SER A 118 -12.37 7.17 6.17
C SER A 118 -11.88 6.77 4.77
N GLY A 119 -10.68 6.18 4.65
CA GLY A 119 -10.08 5.79 3.39
C GLY A 119 -10.50 4.38 2.91
N SER A 120 -10.32 4.13 1.61
CA SER A 120 -10.54 2.81 1.00
C SER A 120 -9.63 1.72 1.57
N LEU A 121 -8.52 2.09 2.17
CA LEU A 121 -7.55 1.21 2.81
C LEU A 121 -7.51 1.48 4.30
N ARG A 122 -7.96 0.51 5.10
CA ARG A 122 -8.00 0.62 6.57
C ARG A 122 -6.89 -0.21 7.19
N PRO A 123 -6.00 0.38 7.99
CA PRO A 123 -5.04 -0.37 8.78
C PRO A 123 -5.76 -1.10 9.91
N GLU A 124 -5.49 -2.40 10.07
CA GLU A 124 -6.10 -3.23 11.12
C GLU A 124 -5.12 -3.56 12.23
N ARG A 125 -3.92 -3.94 11.84
CA ARG A 125 -2.91 -4.42 12.78
C ARG A 125 -1.51 -4.24 12.22
N VAL A 126 -0.58 -3.96 13.11
CA VAL A 126 0.87 -3.97 12.83
C VAL A 126 1.49 -5.14 13.59
N ALA A 127 2.42 -5.84 12.97
CA ALA A 127 3.33 -6.76 13.64
C ALA A 127 4.77 -6.28 13.44
N VAL A 128 5.55 -6.44 14.48
CA VAL A 128 6.97 -6.09 14.52
C VAL A 128 7.76 -7.36 14.78
N ASP A 129 8.64 -7.71 13.87
CA ASP A 129 9.56 -8.84 14.02
C ASP A 129 11.01 -8.32 14.07
N LEU A 130 11.80 -8.91 14.95
CA LEU A 130 13.22 -8.61 15.08
C LEU A 130 14.01 -9.73 14.42
N LEU A 131 14.83 -9.38 13.44
CA LEU A 131 15.62 -10.34 12.69
C LEU A 131 17.03 -10.43 13.29
N SER A 132 17.57 -11.65 13.37
CA SER A 132 18.92 -11.92 13.88
C SER A 132 20.02 -11.17 13.12
N SER A 133 19.73 -10.73 11.89
CA SER A 133 20.63 -9.91 11.07
C SER A 133 20.69 -8.42 11.47
N GLY A 134 20.07 -8.03 12.57
CA GLY A 134 20.04 -6.63 13.03
C GLY A 134 19.00 -5.76 12.31
N TYR A 135 18.09 -6.37 11.57
CA TYR A 135 16.99 -5.68 10.88
C TYR A 135 15.68 -5.82 11.63
N LEU A 136 14.81 -4.87 11.41
CA LEU A 136 13.45 -4.85 11.91
C LEU A 136 12.49 -5.05 10.72
N ARG A 137 11.54 -5.96 10.87
CA ARG A 137 10.47 -6.18 9.91
C ARG A 137 9.18 -5.61 10.47
N LEU A 138 8.60 -4.68 9.74
CA LEU A 138 7.27 -4.14 10.02
C LEU A 138 6.28 -4.76 9.05
N THR A 139 5.23 -5.38 9.55
CA THR A 139 4.15 -5.93 8.73
C THR A 139 2.86 -5.22 9.09
N LEU A 140 2.29 -4.51 8.14
CA LEU A 140 0.99 -3.83 8.27
C LEU A 140 -0.08 -4.67 7.57
N LYS A 141 -1.04 -5.15 8.33
CA LYS A 141 -2.29 -5.72 7.79
C LYS A 141 -3.27 -4.57 7.62
N SER A 142 -3.78 -4.42 6.42
CA SER A 142 -4.82 -3.44 6.06
C SER A 142 -5.94 -4.15 5.34
N THR A 143 -7.15 -3.58 5.39
CA THR A 143 -8.31 -4.08 4.64
C THR A 143 -8.68 -3.07 3.58
N LEU A 144 -8.73 -3.53 2.33
CA LEU A 144 -9.17 -2.74 1.19
C LEU A 144 -10.68 -2.86 1.06
N ALA A 145 -11.39 -1.72 0.98
CA ALA A 145 -12.84 -1.66 0.88
C ALA A 145 -13.59 -2.46 1.98
N GLY A 146 -12.96 -2.66 3.15
CA GLY A 146 -13.55 -3.36 4.28
C GLY A 146 -13.62 -4.89 4.16
N GLN A 147 -13.12 -5.48 3.08
CA GLN A 147 -13.28 -6.93 2.83
C GLN A 147 -11.98 -7.63 2.47
N LEU A 148 -11.10 -7.00 1.70
CA LEU A 148 -9.93 -7.66 1.13
C LEU A 148 -8.67 -7.39 1.96
N PRO A 149 -8.09 -8.40 2.62
CA PRO A 149 -6.89 -8.21 3.42
C PRO A 149 -5.68 -7.96 2.51
N MET A 150 -4.91 -6.94 2.82
CA MET A 150 -3.68 -6.59 2.16
C MET A 150 -2.54 -6.46 3.16
N TYR A 151 -1.40 -7.05 2.85
CA TYR A 151 -0.23 -7.04 3.71
C TYR A 151 0.86 -6.17 3.09
N THR A 152 1.36 -5.21 3.84
CA THR A 152 2.53 -4.41 3.49
C THR A 152 3.66 -4.76 4.45
N ILE A 153 4.78 -5.20 3.91
CA ILE A 153 5.96 -5.60 4.69
C ILE A 153 7.10 -4.67 4.33
N VAL A 154 7.72 -4.11 5.34
CA VAL A 154 8.92 -3.28 5.21
C VAL A 154 10.00 -3.85 6.12
N VAL A 155 11.16 -4.12 5.55
CA VAL A 155 12.34 -4.55 6.29
C VAL A 155 13.37 -3.46 6.23
N GLY A 156 13.89 -3.06 7.37
CA GLY A 156 14.85 -1.99 7.43
C GLY A 156 15.64 -1.99 8.74
N LYS A 157 16.53 -1.04 8.85
CA LYS A 157 17.37 -0.82 10.01
C LYS A 157 17.07 0.55 10.60
N PRO A 158 16.84 0.66 11.90
CA PRO A 158 16.80 1.95 12.56
C PRO A 158 18.23 2.52 12.55
N VAL A 159 18.39 3.75 12.10
CA VAL A 159 19.66 4.47 12.05
C VAL A 159 19.49 5.80 12.76
N ALA A 160 20.31 6.04 13.77
CA ALA A 160 20.38 7.34 14.41
C ALA A 160 21.31 8.23 13.56
N ASP A 161 20.82 9.38 13.12
CA ASP A 161 21.59 10.42 12.44
C ASP A 161 21.47 11.75 13.18
N ALA A 162 22.14 12.78 12.68
CA ALA A 162 22.10 14.12 13.28
C ALA A 162 20.69 14.75 13.27
N ARG A 163 19.77 14.18 12.51
CA ARG A 163 18.37 14.66 12.40
C ARG A 163 17.40 13.86 13.29
N GLY A 164 17.90 12.83 13.99
CA GLY A 164 17.13 11.93 14.83
C GLY A 164 17.16 10.48 14.33
N LEU A 165 16.17 9.69 14.75
CA LEU A 165 16.07 8.30 14.35
C LEU A 165 15.36 8.20 13.00
N THR A 166 16.05 7.61 12.01
CA THR A 166 15.51 7.33 10.68
C THR A 166 15.39 5.82 10.46
N PHE A 167 14.56 5.41 9.52
CA PHE A 167 14.36 4.01 9.16
C PHE A 167 14.85 3.77 7.73
N GLN A 168 16.01 3.13 7.62
CA GLN A 168 16.58 2.79 6.32
C GLN A 168 15.95 1.50 5.78
N VAL A 169 15.14 1.62 4.74
CA VAL A 169 14.44 0.50 4.12
C VAL A 169 15.39 -0.28 3.21
N VAL A 170 15.55 -1.57 3.48
CA VAL A 170 16.37 -2.51 2.69
C VAL A 170 15.51 -3.31 1.74
N ALA A 171 14.32 -3.73 2.18
CA ALA A 171 13.37 -4.47 1.37
C ALA A 171 11.94 -4.06 1.68
N ALA A 172 11.07 -4.12 0.67
CA ALA A 172 9.65 -3.87 0.84
C ALA A 172 8.84 -4.83 -0.04
N ARG A 173 7.66 -5.23 0.46
CA ARG A 173 6.72 -6.11 -0.23
C ARG A 173 5.29 -5.63 0.00
N ILE A 174 4.44 -5.86 -1.00
CA ILE A 174 2.98 -5.75 -0.85
C ILE A 174 2.40 -7.08 -1.27
N GLY A 175 1.77 -7.79 -0.32
CA GLY A 175 1.40 -9.18 -0.50
C GLY A 175 2.64 -10.05 -0.80
N ARG A 176 2.64 -10.71 -1.96
CA ARG A 176 3.79 -11.50 -2.45
C ARG A 176 4.73 -10.72 -3.36
N VAL A 177 4.34 -9.52 -3.78
CA VAL A 177 5.12 -8.73 -4.74
C VAL A 177 6.25 -7.99 -4.02
N THR A 178 7.48 -8.28 -4.38
CA THR A 178 8.64 -7.56 -3.90
C THR A 178 8.78 -6.26 -4.69
N LEU A 179 8.90 -5.14 -3.99
CA LEU A 179 9.02 -3.83 -4.63
C LEU A 179 10.47 -3.54 -5.02
N PRO A 180 10.70 -2.99 -6.22
CA PRO A 180 12.01 -2.52 -6.63
C PRO A 180 12.46 -1.36 -5.72
N GLU A 181 13.75 -1.06 -5.74
CA GLU A 181 14.35 -0.06 -4.83
C GLU A 181 13.68 1.32 -4.93
N SER A 182 13.39 1.75 -6.15
CA SER A 182 12.73 3.03 -6.44
C SER A 182 11.32 3.15 -5.83
N MET A 183 10.66 2.02 -5.55
CA MET A 183 9.30 1.97 -5.00
C MET A 183 9.23 1.61 -3.50
N ARG A 184 10.35 1.34 -2.85
CA ARG A 184 10.36 0.98 -1.41
C ARG A 184 9.74 2.08 -0.54
N GLY A 185 9.95 3.34 -0.91
CA GLY A 185 9.36 4.50 -0.25
C GLY A 185 7.83 4.48 -0.22
N VAL A 186 7.19 3.95 -1.28
CA VAL A 186 5.73 3.83 -1.36
C VAL A 186 5.19 2.89 -0.27
N ALA A 187 5.89 1.80 0.03
CA ALA A 187 5.51 0.90 1.12
C ALA A 187 5.64 1.60 2.48
N LEU A 188 6.71 2.38 2.68
CA LEU A 188 6.92 3.13 3.93
C LEU A 188 5.86 4.22 4.12
N GLN A 189 5.43 4.89 3.06
CA GLN A 189 4.38 5.91 3.12
C GLN A 189 3.06 5.39 3.70
N ARG A 190 2.79 4.08 3.63
CA ARG A 190 1.60 3.48 4.26
C ARG A 190 1.66 3.47 5.79
N PHE A 191 2.85 3.53 6.36
CA PHE A 191 3.05 3.66 7.80
C PHE A 191 3.05 5.14 8.26
N THR A 192 3.28 6.08 7.36
CA THR A 192 3.37 7.51 7.68
C THR A 192 2.13 8.05 8.41
N PRO A 193 0.87 7.79 7.98
CA PRO A 193 -0.29 8.28 8.70
C PRO A 193 -0.43 7.67 10.10
N LEU A 194 0.02 6.42 10.29
CA LEU A 194 0.04 5.78 11.60
C LEU A 194 1.07 6.46 12.51
N LEU A 195 2.27 6.72 11.98
CA LEU A 195 3.34 7.40 12.71
C LEU A 195 2.94 8.84 13.05
N ALA A 196 2.29 9.55 12.12
CA ALA A 196 1.78 10.90 12.35
C ALA A 196 0.68 10.96 13.43
N GLY A 197 -0.12 9.90 13.57
CA GLY A 197 -1.13 9.77 14.62
C GLY A 197 -0.58 9.44 15.99
N CYS A 198 0.64 8.91 16.08
CA CYS A 198 1.26 8.47 17.34
C CYS A 198 2.08 9.59 17.99
N LYS A 199 1.43 10.47 18.76
CA LYS A 199 2.08 11.57 19.47
C LYS A 199 3.19 11.09 20.41
N ASP A 200 2.95 10.00 21.12
CA ASP A 200 3.93 9.40 22.04
C ASP A 200 5.24 9.04 21.36
N LEU A 201 5.17 8.48 20.15
CA LEU A 201 6.35 8.13 19.38
C LEU A 201 7.08 9.38 18.88
N GLN A 202 6.34 10.40 18.42
CA GLN A 202 6.93 11.66 17.96
C GLN A 202 7.67 12.40 19.08
N GLU A 203 7.17 12.32 20.32
CA GLU A 203 7.83 12.90 21.49
C GLU A 203 9.05 12.10 21.95
N LEU A 204 9.05 10.78 21.71
CA LEU A 204 10.15 9.89 22.12
C LEU A 204 11.32 9.92 21.14
N LEU A 205 11.05 9.93 19.83
CA LEU A 205 12.09 9.85 18.79
C LEU A 205 13.24 10.84 18.98
N PRO A 206 13.00 12.15 19.25
CA PRO A 206 14.09 13.11 19.44
C PRO A 206 14.86 12.91 20.76
N ARG A 207 14.32 12.11 21.70
CA ARG A 207 14.95 11.81 22.99
C ARG A 207 15.78 10.54 22.98
N LEU A 208 15.88 9.88 21.82
CA LEU A 208 16.67 8.66 21.68
C LEU A 208 18.06 9.00 21.14
N ALA A 209 19.10 8.54 21.83
CA ALA A 209 20.49 8.65 21.38
C ALA A 209 20.87 7.53 20.42
N ALA A 210 20.37 6.32 20.69
CA ALA A 210 20.63 5.16 19.83
C ALA A 210 19.44 4.18 19.86
N CYS A 211 19.28 3.51 18.73
CA CYS A 211 18.31 2.44 18.56
C CYS A 211 18.96 1.33 17.72
N GLU A 212 19.09 0.15 18.26
CA GLU A 212 19.81 -0.96 17.64
C GLU A 212 19.08 -2.27 17.86
N VAL A 213 19.01 -3.10 16.81
CA VAL A 213 18.49 -4.47 16.91
C VAL A 213 19.65 -5.40 17.16
N ARG A 214 19.66 -6.05 18.32
CA ARG A 214 20.68 -6.99 18.75
C ARG A 214 20.05 -8.11 19.58
N ASP A 215 20.48 -9.34 19.40
CA ASP A 215 20.01 -10.54 20.13
C ASP A 215 18.47 -10.71 20.09
N ASN A 216 17.85 -10.47 18.91
CA ASN A 216 16.41 -10.49 18.73
C ASN A 216 15.63 -9.52 19.66
N ARG A 217 16.29 -8.44 20.09
CA ARG A 217 15.71 -7.37 20.90
C ARG A 217 16.05 -6.02 20.28
N LEU A 218 15.14 -5.07 20.43
CA LEU A 218 15.38 -3.68 20.11
C LEU A 218 15.93 -2.97 21.33
N TRP A 219 17.19 -2.62 21.30
CA TRP A 219 17.85 -1.84 22.33
C TRP A 219 17.66 -0.35 22.05
N VAL A 220 17.14 0.34 23.03
CA VAL A 220 16.85 1.77 22.95
C VAL A 220 17.60 2.47 24.08
N THR A 221 18.45 3.42 23.68
CA THR A 221 19.21 4.24 24.63
C THR A 221 18.69 5.67 24.58
N PRO A 222 18.17 6.21 25.69
CA PRO A 222 17.76 7.60 25.76
C PRO A 222 18.95 8.54 25.66
N ALA A 223 18.75 9.74 25.11
CA ALA A 223 19.71 10.81 25.17
C ALA A 223 19.94 11.21 26.65
N ALA A 224 21.18 11.54 27.02
CA ALA A 224 21.47 12.00 28.34
C ALA A 224 20.59 13.21 28.70
N ALA A 225 20.04 13.20 29.92
CA ALA A 225 19.24 14.31 30.41
C ALA A 225 20.09 15.59 30.40
N GLY A 226 19.81 16.51 29.49
CA GLY A 226 20.58 17.75 29.33
C GLY A 226 21.21 17.97 27.95
N ALA A 227 21.25 16.95 27.07
CA ALA A 227 21.57 17.16 25.68
C ALA A 227 20.36 17.86 25.01
N ALA A 228 20.38 19.17 24.94
CA ALA A 228 19.38 19.93 24.17
C ALA A 228 19.37 19.40 22.73
N PRO A 229 18.20 19.18 22.13
CA PRO A 229 18.13 18.84 20.72
C PRO A 229 18.87 19.93 19.95
N ALA A 230 19.83 19.55 19.11
CA ALA A 230 20.57 20.49 18.27
C ALA A 230 19.53 21.36 17.56
N ALA A 231 19.59 22.67 17.84
CA ALA A 231 18.67 23.65 17.29
C ALA A 231 18.66 23.53 15.76
N ARG A 232 17.47 23.44 15.19
CA ARG A 232 17.24 23.42 13.75
C ARG A 232 17.46 24.78 13.13
#